data_5eb6b43cd1d04fc8252f95530436aef4
#
_entry.id   5eb6b43cd1d04fc8252f95530436aef4
#
_cell.length_a   1.000
_cell.length_b   1.000
_cell.length_c   1.000
_cell.angle_alpha   90.00
_cell.angle_beta   90.00
_cell.angle_gamma   90.00
#
_symmetry.space_group_name_H-M   'P 1'
#
loop_
_entity.id
_entity.type
_entity.pdbx_description
1 polymer ?
#
loop_
_entity_poly.entity_id
_entity_poly.type
_entity_poly.pdbx_seq_one_letter_code
_entity_poly.pdbx_strand_id
1 'polypeptide(L)'
;MLKYILILVFSISLFSSERPNIIIIITDDLGWGDVSYNGGPINTPNIDKLAHDGLQMNRFYSAPTCSPTRAALFTGINSLKNGIIRPLNNPTAERYGLPLKHKILPEYLKEIGYQTALSGKWHLGMFSDEYLPRNRGFESTYGHLGGGIGYFDHALSGRLDWHRNGEILYEDGYSTTLIANEAIRIIENKNNETPLFLYVAFNAPHTPIQAEEKIINNLSDISDKKERVYAANIITLDREIGKIIDAVESKGILNETIIIFFSDNGPVFDIDPIAATIAPDILDSKGNTLGLKGSKGSAYEGGIRVPAVIYYKGILEKSLSNQFFFVDDILPTLFGALCINPNQNNITGVNRWNYLIKNEIKPPKNVM
;
A
#
# COMPACT_ATOMS: atom_id res chain seq x y z
N MET A 1 30.60 -52.15 -40.20
CA MET A 1 30.35 -50.69 -40.18
C MET A 1 29.22 -50.41 -39.21
N LEU A 2 29.58 -49.99 -38.00
CA LEU A 2 28.59 -49.69 -36.92
C LEU A 2 28.29 -48.20 -36.98
N LYS A 3 27.05 -47.83 -37.37
CA LYS A 3 26.59 -46.44 -37.35
C LYS A 3 26.15 -46.04 -35.95
N TYR A 4 26.94 -45.17 -35.33
CA TYR A 4 26.56 -44.51 -34.08
C TYR A 4 25.50 -43.43 -34.38
N ILE A 5 24.28 -43.64 -33.90
CA ILE A 5 23.23 -42.61 -33.86
C ILE A 5 23.46 -41.80 -32.59
N LEU A 6 23.90 -40.55 -32.78
CA LEU A 6 24.02 -39.57 -31.70
C LEU A 6 22.61 -38.98 -31.43
N ILE A 7 21.98 -39.43 -30.35
CA ILE A 7 20.73 -38.84 -29.89
C ILE A 7 21.08 -37.57 -29.09
N LEU A 8 20.88 -36.40 -29.74
CA LEU A 8 20.95 -35.11 -29.06
C LEU A 8 19.69 -34.96 -28.19
N VAL A 9 19.81 -35.23 -26.89
CA VAL A 9 18.76 -34.89 -25.92
C VAL A 9 18.80 -33.40 -25.71
N PHE A 10 17.90 -32.68 -26.41
CA PHE A 10 17.60 -31.29 -26.11
C PHE A 10 16.87 -31.27 -24.78
N SER A 11 17.56 -30.94 -23.71
CA SER A 11 16.94 -30.57 -22.44
C SER A 11 16.17 -29.29 -22.68
N ILE A 12 14.89 -29.39 -22.97
CA ILE A 12 13.96 -28.28 -22.89
C ILE A 12 13.86 -28.01 -21.38
N SER A 13 14.66 -27.09 -20.89
CA SER A 13 14.39 -26.44 -19.61
C SER A 13 13.03 -25.77 -19.77
N LEU A 14 11.98 -26.43 -19.32
CA LEU A 14 10.73 -25.78 -19.02
C LEU A 14 11.05 -24.72 -17.96
N PHE A 15 11.35 -23.52 -18.41
CA PHE A 15 11.21 -22.35 -17.56
C PHE A 15 9.73 -22.34 -17.17
N SER A 16 9.40 -22.99 -16.07
CA SER A 16 8.23 -22.60 -15.30
C SER A 16 8.45 -21.12 -15.03
N SER A 17 7.69 -20.27 -15.70
CA SER A 17 7.61 -18.86 -15.36
C SER A 17 7.08 -18.82 -13.95
N GLU A 18 7.99 -18.83 -12.96
CA GLU A 18 7.63 -18.70 -11.56
C GLU A 18 6.91 -17.37 -11.43
N ARG A 19 5.70 -17.42 -10.88
CA ARG A 19 4.91 -16.22 -10.68
C ARG A 19 5.65 -15.28 -9.73
N PRO A 20 5.77 -13.99 -10.03
CA PRO A 20 6.48 -13.05 -9.17
C PRO A 20 5.81 -12.95 -7.81
N ASN A 21 6.59 -12.70 -6.76
CA ASN A 21 6.05 -12.20 -5.51
C ASN A 21 5.46 -10.81 -5.73
N ILE A 22 4.49 -10.45 -4.95
CA ILE A 22 3.82 -9.14 -5.00
C ILE A 22 3.84 -8.54 -3.61
N ILE A 23 4.47 -7.39 -3.45
CA ILE A 23 4.48 -6.62 -2.21
C ILE A 23 3.84 -5.27 -2.49
N ILE A 24 2.73 -4.98 -1.83
CA ILE A 24 2.10 -3.65 -1.87
C ILE A 24 2.38 -2.96 -0.54
N ILE A 25 3.08 -1.84 -0.59
CA ILE A 25 3.38 -0.98 0.55
C ILE A 25 2.50 0.27 0.43
N ILE A 26 1.54 0.41 1.32
CA ILE A 26 0.64 1.57 1.34
C ILE A 26 0.83 2.35 2.64
N THR A 27 0.90 3.66 2.50
CA THR A 27 0.95 4.62 3.61
C THR A 27 -0.41 5.28 3.79
N ASP A 28 -0.64 5.91 4.91
CA ASP A 28 -1.92 6.50 5.31
C ASP A 28 -1.75 8.02 5.49
N ASP A 29 -2.36 8.82 4.62
CA ASP A 29 -2.29 10.29 4.62
C ASP A 29 -0.92 10.89 4.20
N LEU A 30 -0.04 10.16 3.51
CA LEU A 30 1.23 10.70 3.03
C LEU A 30 1.02 11.57 1.79
N GLY A 31 1.39 12.84 1.88
CA GLY A 31 1.20 13.81 0.82
C GLY A 31 2.17 13.67 -0.34
N TRP A 32 1.79 14.23 -1.49
CA TRP A 32 2.67 14.34 -2.67
C TRP A 32 4.02 14.98 -2.33
N GLY A 33 4.00 16.01 -1.49
CA GLY A 33 5.17 16.76 -1.06
C GLY A 33 5.81 16.27 0.25
N ASP A 34 5.38 15.14 0.78
CA ASP A 34 5.97 14.58 2.00
C ASP A 34 7.17 13.67 1.72
N VAL A 35 7.47 13.40 0.46
CA VAL A 35 8.61 12.60 0.02
C VAL A 35 9.63 13.45 -0.72
N SER A 36 10.93 13.23 -0.47
CA SER A 36 11.99 14.06 -1.03
C SER A 36 12.18 13.89 -2.53
N TYR A 37 11.87 12.72 -3.12
CA TYR A 37 11.96 12.55 -4.57
C TYR A 37 10.97 13.41 -5.38
N ASN A 38 9.90 13.91 -4.76
CA ASN A 38 9.00 14.89 -5.36
C ASN A 38 9.40 16.35 -5.05
N GLY A 39 10.48 16.56 -4.30
CA GLY A 39 10.96 17.88 -3.89
C GLY A 39 10.47 18.31 -2.50
N GLY A 40 9.93 17.40 -1.70
CA GLY A 40 9.51 17.64 -0.32
C GLY A 40 10.68 17.94 0.62
N PRO A 41 10.41 18.64 1.74
CA PRO A 41 11.46 19.06 2.67
C PRO A 41 11.94 17.95 3.62
N ILE A 42 11.17 16.88 3.77
CA ILE A 42 11.50 15.76 4.66
C ILE A 42 12.36 14.77 3.87
N ASN A 43 13.52 14.42 4.41
CA ASN A 43 14.43 13.47 3.76
C ASN A 43 13.91 12.04 3.89
N THR A 44 13.65 11.40 2.74
CA THR A 44 13.10 10.02 2.63
C THR A 44 14.01 9.14 1.76
N PRO A 45 15.27 8.89 2.16
CA PRO A 45 16.28 8.28 1.29
C PRO A 45 15.93 6.87 0.81
N ASN A 46 15.16 6.10 1.59
CA ASN A 46 14.79 4.72 1.22
C ASN A 46 13.65 4.71 0.18
N ILE A 47 12.65 5.57 0.37
CA ILE A 47 11.58 5.78 -0.61
C ILE A 47 12.16 6.39 -1.89
N ASP A 48 13.09 7.34 -1.77
CA ASP A 48 13.79 7.95 -2.91
C ASP A 48 14.61 6.91 -3.70
N LYS A 49 15.31 6.00 -3.00
CA LYS A 49 16.02 4.90 -3.66
C LYS A 49 15.07 4.01 -4.43
N LEU A 50 13.92 3.65 -3.85
CA LEU A 50 12.91 2.85 -4.54
C LEU A 50 12.36 3.60 -5.78
N ALA A 51 12.12 4.92 -5.67
CA ALA A 51 11.66 5.76 -6.78
C ALA A 51 12.71 5.90 -7.88
N HIS A 52 13.99 6.05 -7.51
CA HIS A 52 15.10 6.15 -8.45
C HIS A 52 15.37 4.83 -9.19
N ASP A 53 15.25 3.71 -8.50
CA ASP A 53 15.53 2.38 -9.05
C ASP A 53 14.30 1.75 -9.74
N GLY A 54 13.11 2.34 -9.58
CA GLY A 54 11.84 1.87 -10.13
C GLY A 54 11.22 2.81 -11.16
N LEU A 55 9.95 2.56 -11.44
CA LEU A 55 9.10 3.41 -12.27
C LEU A 55 8.38 4.40 -11.36
N GLN A 56 8.85 5.64 -11.31
CA GLN A 56 8.24 6.73 -10.57
C GLN A 56 6.95 7.17 -11.28
N MET A 57 5.81 7.14 -10.59
CA MET A 57 4.52 7.46 -11.16
C MET A 57 4.16 8.93 -10.92
N ASN A 58 4.31 9.79 -11.95
CA ASN A 58 3.99 11.21 -11.82
C ASN A 58 2.48 11.51 -11.71
N ARG A 59 1.63 10.59 -12.15
CA ARG A 59 0.17 10.76 -12.21
C ARG A 59 -0.55 9.54 -11.66
N PHE A 60 -0.27 9.22 -10.39
CA PHE A 60 -0.97 8.18 -9.66
C PHE A 60 -2.08 8.80 -8.80
N TYR A 61 -3.29 8.30 -8.96
CA TYR A 61 -4.49 8.82 -8.31
C TYR A 61 -5.14 7.77 -7.42
N SER A 62 -5.34 8.13 -6.17
CA SER A 62 -6.14 7.40 -5.19
C SER A 62 -7.59 7.93 -5.13
N ALA A 63 -8.41 7.39 -4.24
CA ALA A 63 -9.64 8.05 -3.84
C ALA A 63 -9.33 9.13 -2.77
N PRO A 64 -10.28 10.06 -2.52
CA PRO A 64 -10.04 11.14 -1.57
C PRO A 64 -9.82 10.72 -0.10
N THR A 65 -10.12 9.46 0.25
CA THR A 65 -10.02 8.92 1.61
C THR A 65 -9.66 7.44 1.62
N CYS A 66 -9.23 6.93 2.77
CA CYS A 66 -8.61 5.62 2.97
C CYS A 66 -9.48 4.41 2.58
N SER A 67 -10.67 4.18 3.19
CA SER A 67 -11.49 3.00 2.84
C SER A 67 -11.89 2.93 1.36
N PRO A 68 -12.31 4.03 0.71
CA PRO A 68 -12.57 4.05 -0.73
C PRO A 68 -11.37 3.62 -1.58
N THR A 69 -10.16 4.09 -1.25
CA THR A 69 -8.93 3.71 -1.94
C THR A 69 -8.62 2.23 -1.75
N ARG A 70 -8.67 1.73 -0.51
CA ARG A 70 -8.39 0.32 -0.19
C ARG A 70 -9.42 -0.61 -0.84
N ALA A 71 -10.69 -0.22 -0.88
CA ALA A 71 -11.73 -0.95 -1.60
C ALA A 71 -11.48 -0.99 -3.11
N ALA A 72 -11.10 0.14 -3.71
CA ALA A 72 -10.81 0.23 -5.13
C ALA A 72 -9.55 -0.59 -5.51
N LEU A 73 -8.49 -0.53 -4.69
CA LEU A 73 -7.29 -1.35 -4.81
C LEU A 73 -7.63 -2.84 -4.91
N PHE A 74 -8.39 -3.35 -3.96
CA PHE A 74 -8.64 -4.78 -3.86
C PHE A 74 -9.69 -5.30 -4.85
N THR A 75 -10.65 -4.48 -5.25
CA THR A 75 -11.72 -4.90 -6.16
C THR A 75 -11.44 -4.60 -7.63
N GLY A 76 -10.52 -3.64 -7.91
CA GLY A 76 -10.38 -3.07 -9.26
C GLY A 76 -11.62 -2.29 -9.70
N ILE A 77 -12.48 -1.89 -8.76
CA ILE A 77 -13.73 -1.18 -9.02
C ILE A 77 -13.68 0.19 -8.35
N ASN A 78 -13.93 1.24 -9.13
CA ASN A 78 -13.99 2.60 -8.62
C ASN A 78 -14.93 2.71 -7.39
N SER A 79 -14.57 3.53 -6.42
CA SER A 79 -15.26 3.69 -5.14
C SER A 79 -16.76 4.01 -5.29
N LEU A 80 -17.15 4.80 -6.29
CA LEU A 80 -18.56 5.10 -6.57
C LEU A 80 -19.38 3.88 -7.01
N LYS A 81 -18.72 2.82 -7.51
CA LYS A 81 -19.37 1.59 -8.00
C LYS A 81 -19.21 0.40 -7.06
N ASN A 82 -18.15 0.36 -6.25
CA ASN A 82 -17.95 -0.72 -5.28
C ASN A 82 -18.77 -0.54 -3.99
N GLY A 83 -19.34 0.66 -3.78
CA GLY A 83 -20.20 0.97 -2.64
C GLY A 83 -19.48 1.56 -1.41
N ILE A 84 -18.15 1.71 -1.46
CA ILE A 84 -17.37 2.32 -0.39
C ILE A 84 -16.95 3.72 -0.82
N ILE A 85 -17.75 4.73 -0.46
CA ILE A 85 -17.55 6.13 -0.86
C ILE A 85 -17.02 7.03 0.26
N ARG A 86 -16.87 6.49 1.47
CA ARG A 86 -16.39 7.20 2.67
C ARG A 86 -15.68 6.22 3.62
N PRO A 87 -14.89 6.72 4.57
CA PRO A 87 -14.28 5.88 5.61
C PRO A 87 -15.30 5.06 6.41
N LEU A 88 -14.95 3.83 6.73
CA LEU A 88 -15.79 2.89 7.47
C LEU A 88 -15.55 3.01 9.00
N ASN A 89 -15.75 4.20 9.55
CA ASN A 89 -15.48 4.52 10.97
C ASN A 89 -16.74 4.58 11.84
N ASN A 90 -17.92 4.34 11.27
CA ASN A 90 -19.16 4.56 12.01
C ASN A 90 -19.49 3.33 12.89
N PRO A 91 -19.45 3.44 14.22
CA PRO A 91 -19.80 2.35 15.13
C PRO A 91 -21.28 1.90 15.03
N THR A 92 -22.16 2.72 14.44
CA THR A 92 -23.55 2.33 14.17
C THR A 92 -23.69 1.50 12.90
N ALA A 93 -22.64 1.40 12.09
CA ALA A 93 -22.56 0.60 10.88
C ALA A 93 -21.91 -0.77 11.15
N GLU A 94 -22.29 -1.44 12.24
CA GLU A 94 -21.74 -2.73 12.68
C GLU A 94 -21.76 -3.85 11.64
N ARG A 95 -22.53 -3.66 10.59
CA ARG A 95 -22.71 -4.63 9.48
C ARG A 95 -22.10 -4.17 8.16
N TYR A 96 -21.43 -3.01 8.14
CA TYR A 96 -20.84 -2.49 6.90
C TYR A 96 -19.36 -2.81 6.82
N GLY A 97 -19.02 -3.43 5.73
CA GLY A 97 -17.68 -3.68 5.27
C GLY A 97 -17.66 -3.65 3.74
N LEU A 98 -16.55 -3.98 3.15
CA LEU A 98 -16.45 -4.14 1.70
C LEU A 98 -17.44 -5.22 1.24
N PRO A 99 -18.43 -4.91 0.36
CA PRO A 99 -19.49 -5.84 0.01
C PRO A 99 -18.96 -7.20 -0.46
N LEU A 100 -19.47 -8.28 0.13
CA LEU A 100 -18.99 -9.65 -0.09
C LEU A 100 -19.18 -10.14 -1.53
N LYS A 101 -20.09 -9.53 -2.29
CA LYS A 101 -20.27 -9.79 -3.73
C LYS A 101 -19.05 -9.46 -4.59
N HIS A 102 -18.14 -8.62 -4.08
CA HIS A 102 -16.91 -8.27 -4.78
C HIS A 102 -15.80 -9.22 -4.33
N LYS A 103 -15.35 -10.06 -5.22
CA LYS A 103 -14.13 -10.83 -5.03
C LYS A 103 -12.94 -9.88 -5.06
N ILE A 104 -11.98 -10.05 -4.15
CA ILE A 104 -10.89 -9.12 -3.94
C ILE A 104 -9.52 -9.75 -4.27
N LEU A 105 -8.52 -8.91 -4.49
CA LEU A 105 -7.18 -9.33 -4.93
C LEU A 105 -6.58 -10.50 -4.13
N PRO A 106 -6.59 -10.51 -2.78
CA PRO A 106 -6.03 -11.64 -2.03
C PRO A 106 -6.82 -12.95 -2.25
N GLU A 107 -8.14 -12.88 -2.46
CA GLU A 107 -8.95 -14.08 -2.78
C GLU A 107 -8.57 -14.66 -4.15
N TYR A 108 -8.31 -13.82 -5.17
CA TYR A 108 -7.83 -14.25 -6.47
C TYR A 108 -6.44 -14.87 -6.40
N LEU A 109 -5.52 -14.22 -5.68
CA LEU A 109 -4.15 -14.68 -5.59
C LEU A 109 -4.05 -15.99 -4.80
N LYS A 110 -4.83 -16.14 -3.72
CA LYS A 110 -4.92 -17.40 -2.97
C LYS A 110 -5.38 -18.57 -3.84
N GLU A 111 -6.41 -18.37 -4.67
CA GLU A 111 -6.92 -19.43 -5.58
C GLU A 111 -5.86 -19.92 -6.58
N ILE A 112 -4.94 -19.06 -6.95
CA ILE A 112 -3.85 -19.45 -7.87
C ILE A 112 -2.56 -19.83 -7.13
N GLY A 113 -2.62 -20.06 -5.82
CA GLY A 113 -1.55 -20.65 -5.03
C GLY A 113 -0.56 -19.68 -4.41
N TYR A 114 -0.91 -18.40 -4.28
CA TYR A 114 -0.10 -17.46 -3.49
C TYR A 114 -0.31 -17.71 -1.99
N GLN A 115 0.77 -17.65 -1.23
CA GLN A 115 0.71 -17.33 0.19
C GLN A 115 0.28 -15.87 0.34
N THR A 116 -0.75 -15.60 1.15
CA THR A 116 -1.33 -14.25 1.28
C THR A 116 -1.21 -13.73 2.70
N ALA A 117 -0.63 -12.55 2.86
CA ALA A 117 -0.39 -11.96 4.18
C ALA A 117 -0.70 -10.46 4.21
N LEU A 118 -1.22 -10.00 5.35
CA LEU A 118 -1.46 -8.59 5.68
C LEU A 118 -0.65 -8.23 6.91
N SER A 119 0.11 -7.14 6.84
CA SER A 119 0.73 -6.48 7.98
C SER A 119 0.30 -5.02 8.05
N GLY A 120 -0.48 -4.63 9.06
CA GLY A 120 -0.93 -3.26 9.29
C GLY A 120 -2.44 -3.05 9.18
N LYS A 121 -2.84 -1.92 8.59
CA LYS A 121 -4.22 -1.42 8.54
C LYS A 121 -5.09 -2.15 7.53
N TRP A 122 -6.28 -2.61 7.99
CA TRP A 122 -7.32 -3.16 7.11
C TRP A 122 -8.32 -2.13 6.60
N HIS A 123 -9.12 -1.57 7.47
CA HIS A 123 -10.12 -0.51 7.26
C HIS A 123 -11.21 -0.82 6.20
N LEU A 124 -11.56 -2.10 6.02
CA LEU A 124 -12.62 -2.53 5.09
C LEU A 124 -13.73 -3.37 5.75
N GLY A 125 -13.90 -3.21 7.07
CA GLY A 125 -14.90 -3.86 7.91
C GLY A 125 -14.26 -4.51 9.12
N MET A 126 -14.85 -4.27 10.32
CA MET A 126 -14.27 -4.70 11.60
C MET A 126 -15.29 -5.32 12.59
N PHE A 127 -16.59 -5.19 12.33
CA PHE A 127 -17.62 -5.54 13.29
C PHE A 127 -18.31 -6.89 13.03
N SER A 128 -17.97 -7.56 11.93
CA SER A 128 -18.55 -8.85 11.58
C SER A 128 -17.50 -9.71 10.87
N ASP A 129 -17.44 -10.98 11.25
CA ASP A 129 -16.40 -11.93 10.86
C ASP A 129 -16.19 -12.04 9.37
N GLU A 130 -17.27 -11.99 8.57
CA GLU A 130 -17.20 -12.12 7.13
C GLU A 130 -16.44 -10.99 6.43
N TYR A 131 -16.27 -9.83 7.10
CA TYR A 131 -15.51 -8.68 6.58
C TYR A 131 -14.07 -8.64 7.06
N LEU A 132 -13.69 -9.49 8.02
CA LEU A 132 -12.32 -9.52 8.53
C LEU A 132 -11.34 -10.03 7.46
N PRO A 133 -10.11 -9.51 7.43
CA PRO A 133 -9.16 -9.84 6.35
C PRO A 133 -8.87 -11.35 6.24
N ARG A 134 -8.88 -12.10 7.36
CA ARG A 134 -8.72 -13.56 7.36
C ARG A 134 -9.80 -14.29 6.55
N ASN A 135 -11.01 -13.73 6.49
CA ASN A 135 -12.15 -14.27 5.75
C ASN A 135 -12.27 -13.65 4.34
N ARG A 136 -11.35 -12.76 3.99
CA ARG A 136 -11.24 -12.07 2.71
C ARG A 136 -9.91 -12.39 2.01
N GLY A 137 -9.49 -13.64 2.10
CA GLY A 137 -8.39 -14.19 1.32
C GLY A 137 -7.00 -14.07 1.91
N PHE A 138 -6.80 -13.44 3.07
CA PHE A 138 -5.50 -13.42 3.75
C PHE A 138 -5.34 -14.62 4.70
N GLU A 139 -4.25 -15.36 4.56
CA GLU A 139 -3.92 -16.51 5.40
C GLU A 139 -3.25 -16.10 6.71
N SER A 140 -2.49 -15.01 6.67
CA SER A 140 -1.86 -14.42 7.86
C SER A 140 -2.23 -12.94 7.95
N THR A 141 -2.63 -12.51 9.13
CA THR A 141 -3.02 -11.10 9.38
C THR A 141 -2.41 -10.60 10.68
N TYR A 142 -1.89 -9.38 10.65
CA TYR A 142 -1.31 -8.71 11.79
C TYR A 142 -1.55 -7.21 11.69
N GLY A 143 -1.88 -6.54 12.80
CA GLY A 143 -2.11 -5.10 12.83
C GLY A 143 -3.50 -4.73 13.28
N HIS A 144 -4.11 -3.70 12.68
CA HIS A 144 -5.37 -3.13 13.14
C HIS A 144 -6.48 -3.13 12.08
N LEU A 145 -7.73 -3.14 12.55
CA LEU A 145 -8.92 -3.27 11.71
C LEU A 145 -9.56 -1.92 11.39
N GLY A 146 -9.42 -0.94 12.26
CA GLY A 146 -10.04 0.38 12.17
C GLY A 146 -9.29 1.38 11.31
N GLY A 147 -9.78 2.62 11.32
CA GLY A 147 -9.30 3.71 10.47
C GLY A 147 -8.00 4.35 10.92
N GLY A 148 -7.69 4.32 12.21
CA GLY A 148 -6.46 4.88 12.78
C GLY A 148 -6.32 4.42 14.22
N ILE A 149 -5.09 4.37 14.71
CA ILE A 149 -4.76 3.96 16.08
C ILE A 149 -3.66 4.86 16.66
N GLY A 150 -3.54 4.92 17.97
CA GLY A 150 -2.35 5.44 18.60
C GLY A 150 -1.13 4.56 18.29
N TYR A 151 0.02 5.18 18.08
CA TYR A 151 1.22 4.47 17.63
C TYR A 151 1.88 3.62 18.71
N PHE A 152 1.63 3.92 19.99
CA PHE A 152 2.21 3.20 21.12
C PHE A 152 1.20 2.38 21.92
N ASP A 153 -0.03 2.86 22.01
CA ASP A 153 -1.10 2.17 22.76
C ASP A 153 -1.97 1.27 21.89
N HIS A 154 -1.80 1.39 20.55
CA HIS A 154 -2.52 0.64 19.52
C HIS A 154 -4.05 0.71 19.68
N ALA A 155 -4.54 1.82 20.24
CA ALA A 155 -5.94 1.99 20.57
C ALA A 155 -6.67 2.85 19.53
N LEU A 156 -7.89 2.44 19.18
CA LEU A 156 -8.88 3.23 18.44
C LEU A 156 -9.94 3.72 19.43
N SER A 157 -10.05 5.03 19.60
CA SER A 157 -11.02 5.63 20.53
C SER A 157 -10.96 5.00 21.94
N GLY A 158 -9.77 4.75 22.47
CA GLY A 158 -9.52 4.19 23.80
C GLY A 158 -9.77 2.69 23.93
N ARG A 159 -9.98 1.98 22.83
CA ARG A 159 -10.09 0.51 22.82
C ARG A 159 -8.95 -0.07 22.00
N LEU A 160 -8.28 -1.10 22.52
CA LEU A 160 -7.24 -1.81 21.82
C LEU A 160 -7.76 -2.35 20.48
N ASP A 161 -7.12 -1.97 19.39
CA ASP A 161 -7.37 -2.46 18.03
C ASP A 161 -6.05 -2.97 17.43
N TRP A 162 -5.51 -4.03 18.04
CA TRP A 162 -4.30 -4.69 17.58
C TRP A 162 -4.49 -6.19 17.61
N HIS A 163 -4.26 -6.85 16.48
CA HIS A 163 -4.68 -8.23 16.25
C HIS A 163 -3.62 -9.05 15.57
N ARG A 164 -3.62 -10.35 15.86
CA ARG A 164 -2.92 -11.37 15.06
C ARG A 164 -3.90 -12.47 14.69
N ASN A 165 -4.13 -12.70 13.41
CA ASN A 165 -5.05 -13.72 12.86
C ASN A 165 -6.47 -13.65 13.44
N GLY A 166 -6.94 -12.44 13.72
CA GLY A 166 -8.27 -12.16 14.27
C GLY A 166 -8.35 -12.14 15.78
N GLU A 167 -7.30 -12.56 16.50
CA GLU A 167 -7.24 -12.51 17.96
C GLU A 167 -6.59 -11.22 18.44
N ILE A 168 -7.10 -10.64 19.53
CA ILE A 168 -6.53 -9.44 20.15
C ILE A 168 -5.12 -9.77 20.66
N LEU A 169 -4.17 -8.91 20.32
CA LEU A 169 -2.78 -9.01 20.73
C LEU A 169 -2.39 -7.82 21.61
N TYR A 170 -1.85 -8.11 22.79
CA TYR A 170 -1.23 -7.12 23.68
C TYR A 170 0.27 -7.13 23.40
N GLU A 171 0.78 -6.06 22.86
CA GLU A 171 2.17 -5.94 22.43
C GLU A 171 2.65 -4.50 22.62
N ASP A 172 3.83 -4.32 23.19
CA ASP A 172 4.46 -3.02 23.33
C ASP A 172 5.28 -2.68 22.08
N GLY A 173 5.31 -1.41 21.72
CA GLY A 173 6.17 -0.93 20.65
C GLY A 173 5.51 0.15 19.79
N TYR A 174 6.30 0.68 18.86
CA TYR A 174 5.83 1.70 17.91
C TYR A 174 5.21 0.99 16.70
N SER A 175 3.94 1.22 16.43
CA SER A 175 3.16 0.46 15.44
C SER A 175 3.81 0.38 14.05
N THR A 176 4.42 1.49 13.58
CA THR A 176 5.13 1.51 12.28
C THR A 176 6.28 0.51 12.26
N THR A 177 7.06 0.42 13.35
CA THR A 177 8.15 -0.56 13.48
C THR A 177 7.62 -1.98 13.60
N LEU A 178 6.55 -2.19 14.36
CA LEU A 178 5.94 -3.51 14.52
C LEU A 178 5.37 -4.05 13.19
N ILE A 179 4.71 -3.20 12.41
CA ILE A 179 4.20 -3.54 11.07
C ILE A 179 5.35 -3.97 10.16
N ALA A 180 6.44 -3.20 10.15
CA ALA A 180 7.61 -3.55 9.33
C ALA A 180 8.27 -4.86 9.79
N ASN A 181 8.45 -5.06 11.09
CA ASN A 181 9.03 -6.28 11.63
C ASN A 181 8.23 -7.53 11.27
N GLU A 182 6.89 -7.44 11.30
CA GLU A 182 6.03 -8.55 10.86
C GLU A 182 6.17 -8.80 9.35
N ALA A 183 6.22 -7.75 8.53
CA ALA A 183 6.46 -7.88 7.09
C ALA A 183 7.80 -8.56 6.81
N ILE A 184 8.87 -8.16 7.49
CA ILE A 184 10.21 -8.74 7.40
C ILE A 184 10.15 -10.22 7.82
N ARG A 185 9.52 -10.54 8.96
CA ARG A 185 9.35 -11.91 9.43
C ARG A 185 8.66 -12.81 8.39
N ILE A 186 7.64 -12.29 7.70
CA ILE A 186 6.93 -13.02 6.65
C ILE A 186 7.86 -13.27 5.45
N ILE A 187 8.63 -12.27 5.02
CA ILE A 187 9.58 -12.37 3.91
C ILE A 187 10.67 -13.38 4.22
N GLU A 188 11.27 -13.32 5.40
CA GLU A 188 12.35 -14.22 5.82
C GLU A 188 11.89 -15.69 5.91
N ASN A 189 10.67 -15.92 6.40
CA ASN A 189 10.08 -17.26 6.55
C ASN A 189 9.36 -17.79 5.31
N LYS A 190 9.30 -17.00 4.23
CA LYS A 190 8.71 -17.45 2.96
C LYS A 190 9.45 -18.69 2.44
N ASN A 191 8.69 -19.72 2.05
CA ASN A 191 9.26 -20.82 1.28
C ASN A 191 9.55 -20.39 -0.16
N ASN A 192 10.50 -21.05 -0.82
CA ASN A 192 10.91 -20.63 -2.17
C ASN A 192 9.97 -21.12 -3.27
N GLU A 193 9.09 -22.08 -3.00
CA GLU A 193 8.25 -22.73 -4.00
C GLU A 193 6.90 -21.97 -4.21
N THR A 194 6.46 -21.24 -3.20
CA THR A 194 5.15 -20.56 -3.21
C THR A 194 5.33 -19.05 -3.38
N PRO A 195 4.72 -18.40 -4.39
CA PRO A 195 4.78 -16.96 -4.51
C PRO A 195 4.06 -16.28 -3.35
N LEU A 196 4.58 -15.14 -2.91
CA LEU A 196 4.05 -14.36 -1.80
C LEU A 196 3.26 -13.16 -2.32
N PHE A 197 2.06 -12.95 -1.78
CA PHE A 197 1.37 -11.68 -1.78
C PHE A 197 1.41 -11.09 -0.38
N LEU A 198 2.12 -9.99 -0.21
CA LEU A 198 2.23 -9.27 1.06
C LEU A 198 1.67 -7.85 0.92
N TYR A 199 0.64 -7.55 1.70
CA TYR A 199 0.07 -6.22 1.82
C TYR A 199 0.56 -5.58 3.11
N VAL A 200 1.49 -4.61 2.99
CA VAL A 200 2.02 -3.84 4.11
C VAL A 200 1.31 -2.50 4.14
N ALA A 201 0.49 -2.29 5.15
CA ALA A 201 -0.37 -1.13 5.26
C ALA A 201 -0.05 -0.35 6.54
N PHE A 202 0.85 0.62 6.40
CA PHE A 202 1.21 1.48 7.52
C PHE A 202 0.05 2.38 7.93
N ASN A 203 -0.07 2.67 9.24
CA ASN A 203 -0.91 3.74 9.75
C ASN A 203 -0.21 5.11 9.69
N ALA A 204 1.09 5.15 9.41
CA ALA A 204 1.87 6.37 9.29
C ALA A 204 1.67 7.06 7.92
N PRO A 205 1.59 8.40 7.89
CA PRO A 205 1.58 9.36 9.01
C PRO A 205 0.17 9.81 9.48
N HIS A 206 -0.84 8.94 9.51
CA HIS A 206 -2.20 9.25 9.97
C HIS A 206 -2.24 9.69 11.43
N THR A 207 -3.18 10.55 11.78
CA THR A 207 -3.44 11.00 13.18
C THR A 207 -3.92 9.86 14.09
N PRO A 208 -3.62 9.94 15.42
CA PRO A 208 -2.85 10.96 16.13
C PRO A 208 -1.38 10.92 15.74
N ILE A 209 -0.76 12.08 15.48
CA ILE A 209 0.64 12.13 15.08
C ILE A 209 1.54 11.90 16.29
N GLN A 210 2.25 10.79 16.30
CA GLN A 210 3.20 10.39 17.33
C GLN A 210 4.48 9.89 16.69
N ALA A 211 5.61 10.06 17.35
CA ALA A 211 6.90 9.55 16.90
C ALA A 211 7.82 9.25 18.08
N GLU A 212 8.89 8.50 17.83
CA GLU A 212 9.89 8.15 18.82
C GLU A 212 10.66 9.40 19.28
N GLU A 213 10.70 9.67 20.59
CA GLU A 213 11.37 10.81 21.21
C GLU A 213 12.80 11.01 20.71
N LYS A 214 13.55 9.93 20.52
CA LYS A 214 14.91 9.96 20.01
C LYS A 214 15.01 10.62 18.63
N ILE A 215 14.02 10.34 17.75
CA ILE A 215 14.01 10.91 16.38
C ILE A 215 13.56 12.36 16.42
N ILE A 216 12.54 12.69 17.23
CA ILE A 216 12.08 14.06 17.45
C ILE A 216 13.23 14.95 17.92
N ASN A 217 14.03 14.49 18.88
CA ASN A 217 15.14 15.26 19.46
C ASN A 217 16.28 15.50 18.45
N ASN A 218 16.47 14.64 17.45
CA ASN A 218 17.47 14.82 16.40
C ASN A 218 17.05 15.88 15.36
N LEU A 219 15.81 16.35 15.38
CA LEU A 219 15.26 17.33 14.44
C LEU A 219 15.11 18.72 15.09
N SER A 220 16.06 19.10 15.96
CA SER A 220 16.06 20.38 16.72
C SER A 220 16.01 21.62 15.80
N ASP A 221 16.49 21.51 14.57
CA ASP A 221 16.48 22.60 13.58
C ASP A 221 15.08 22.96 13.07
N ILE A 222 14.10 22.05 13.22
CA ILE A 222 12.70 22.32 12.94
C ILE A 222 12.09 22.98 14.18
N SER A 223 11.78 24.27 14.10
CA SER A 223 11.32 25.06 15.25
C SER A 223 9.89 24.71 15.72
N ASP A 224 8.96 24.47 14.78
CA ASP A 224 7.59 24.05 15.09
C ASP A 224 7.59 22.61 15.63
N LYS A 225 7.10 22.45 16.86
CA LYS A 225 7.06 21.13 17.51
C LYS A 225 6.18 20.11 16.76
N LYS A 226 5.06 20.54 16.18
CA LYS A 226 4.16 19.65 15.43
C LYS A 226 4.78 19.21 14.12
N GLU A 227 5.44 20.14 13.39
CA GLU A 227 6.20 19.81 12.19
C GLU A 227 7.34 18.83 12.50
N ARG A 228 8.01 19.02 13.63
CA ARG A 228 9.09 18.13 14.07
C ARG A 228 8.58 16.70 14.33
N VAL A 229 7.46 16.56 15.04
CA VAL A 229 6.85 15.24 15.30
C VAL A 229 6.36 14.60 14.00
N TYR A 230 5.77 15.38 13.10
CA TYR A 230 5.33 14.90 11.79
C TYR A 230 6.51 14.42 10.94
N ALA A 231 7.58 15.22 10.86
CA ALA A 231 8.78 14.82 10.14
C ALA A 231 9.43 13.56 10.75
N ALA A 232 9.50 13.46 12.08
CA ALA A 232 10.02 12.28 12.77
C ALA A 232 9.21 11.01 12.47
N ASN A 233 7.88 11.14 12.34
CA ASN A 233 7.00 10.04 11.95
C ASN A 233 7.32 9.57 10.52
N ILE A 234 7.45 10.48 9.54
CA ILE A 234 7.79 10.15 8.15
C ILE A 234 9.20 9.56 8.03
N ILE A 235 10.19 10.10 8.74
CA ILE A 235 11.56 9.56 8.77
C ILE A 235 11.57 8.13 9.31
N THR A 236 10.74 7.85 10.33
CA THR A 236 10.58 6.48 10.83
C THR A 236 9.95 5.59 9.79
N LEU A 237 8.88 6.05 9.13
CA LEU A 237 8.21 5.32 8.06
C LEU A 237 9.18 4.97 6.92
N ASP A 238 9.96 5.94 6.45
CA ASP A 238 10.97 5.75 5.41
C ASP A 238 12.02 4.70 5.82
N ARG A 239 12.54 4.80 7.06
CA ARG A 239 13.48 3.83 7.62
C ARG A 239 12.90 2.41 7.61
N GLU A 240 11.66 2.24 8.04
CA GLU A 240 11.02 0.94 8.13
C GLU A 240 10.69 0.37 6.74
N ILE A 241 10.34 1.19 5.76
CA ILE A 241 10.21 0.78 4.35
C ILE A 241 11.56 0.29 3.82
N GLY A 242 12.65 0.99 4.12
CA GLY A 242 14.01 0.56 3.74
C GLY A 242 14.33 -0.83 4.25
N LYS A 243 14.06 -1.13 5.53
CA LYS A 243 14.30 -2.46 6.11
C LYS A 243 13.51 -3.58 5.42
N ILE A 244 12.27 -3.29 4.99
CA ILE A 244 11.47 -4.27 4.24
C ILE A 244 12.12 -4.57 2.88
N ILE A 245 12.58 -3.53 2.16
CA ILE A 245 13.28 -3.69 0.87
C ILE A 245 14.58 -4.47 1.06
N ASP A 246 15.36 -4.15 2.10
CA ASP A 246 16.59 -4.87 2.45
C ASP A 246 16.33 -6.35 2.77
N ALA A 247 15.21 -6.67 3.42
CA ALA A 247 14.81 -8.05 3.68
C ALA A 247 14.47 -8.81 2.39
N VAL A 248 13.79 -8.17 1.43
CA VAL A 248 13.51 -8.76 0.10
C VAL A 248 14.82 -9.01 -0.66
N GLU A 249 15.77 -8.08 -0.61
CA GLU A 249 17.08 -8.22 -1.24
C GLU A 249 17.91 -9.31 -0.57
N SER A 250 17.97 -9.32 0.77
CA SER A 250 18.72 -10.32 1.56
C SER A 250 18.17 -11.73 1.40
N LYS A 251 16.85 -11.87 1.22
CA LYS A 251 16.19 -13.14 0.88
C LYS A 251 16.54 -13.63 -0.54
N GLY A 252 17.09 -12.77 -1.39
CA GLY A 252 17.47 -13.07 -2.77
C GLY A 252 16.28 -13.07 -3.76
N ILE A 253 15.14 -12.54 -3.38
CA ILE A 253 13.90 -12.58 -4.19
C ILE A 253 13.56 -11.24 -4.87
N LEU A 254 14.43 -10.23 -4.78
CA LEU A 254 14.15 -8.89 -5.32
C LEU A 254 13.88 -8.88 -6.83
N ASN A 255 14.58 -9.73 -7.60
CA ASN A 255 14.41 -9.86 -9.05
C ASN A 255 13.08 -10.51 -9.45
N GLU A 256 12.45 -11.21 -8.52
CA GLU A 256 11.22 -11.99 -8.69
C GLU A 256 10.05 -11.33 -7.95
N THR A 257 10.19 -10.05 -7.58
CA THR A 257 9.20 -9.36 -6.77
C THR A 257 8.75 -8.08 -7.43
N ILE A 258 7.42 -7.94 -7.61
CA ILE A 258 6.77 -6.67 -7.94
C ILE A 258 6.54 -5.93 -6.63
N ILE A 259 7.11 -4.73 -6.49
CA ILE A 259 6.86 -3.84 -5.34
C ILE A 259 6.04 -2.65 -5.83
N ILE A 260 4.91 -2.37 -5.20
CA ILE A 260 4.07 -1.20 -5.45
C ILE A 260 4.02 -0.39 -4.17
N PHE A 261 4.55 0.83 -4.20
CA PHE A 261 4.49 1.79 -3.10
C PHE A 261 3.56 2.94 -3.49
N PHE A 262 2.66 3.35 -2.59
CA PHE A 262 1.83 4.55 -2.76
C PHE A 262 1.13 4.95 -1.45
N SER A 263 0.56 6.17 -1.40
CA SER A 263 -0.31 6.62 -0.31
C SER A 263 -1.80 6.40 -0.64
N ASP A 264 -2.61 6.13 0.38
CA ASP A 264 -4.04 5.86 0.18
C ASP A 264 -4.89 7.12 -0.10
N ASN A 265 -4.42 8.29 0.25
CA ASN A 265 -4.97 9.58 -0.12
C ASN A 265 -3.94 10.70 0.11
N GLY A 266 -4.26 11.90 -0.32
CA GLY A 266 -3.45 13.07 -0.01
C GLY A 266 -3.41 13.38 1.49
N PRO A 267 -2.53 14.28 1.92
CA PRO A 267 -2.27 14.55 3.33
C PRO A 267 -3.40 15.36 3.97
N VAL A 268 -3.39 15.36 5.29
CA VAL A 268 -4.25 16.24 6.07
C VAL A 268 -3.51 17.54 6.35
N PHE A 269 -4.06 18.67 5.93
CA PHE A 269 -3.66 20.02 6.31
C PHE A 269 -4.81 20.98 6.00
N ASP A 270 -4.76 22.22 6.49
CA ASP A 270 -5.75 23.29 6.24
C ASP A 270 -7.21 22.83 6.54
N ILE A 271 -7.39 22.38 7.77
CA ILE A 271 -8.62 21.72 8.20
C ILE A 271 -9.67 22.75 8.56
N ASP A 272 -10.91 22.52 8.08
CA ASP A 272 -12.08 23.24 8.54
C ASP A 272 -12.16 23.21 10.09
N PRO A 273 -12.25 24.37 10.76
CA PRO A 273 -12.37 24.44 12.22
C PRO A 273 -13.49 23.57 12.81
N ILE A 274 -14.56 23.30 12.04
CA ILE A 274 -15.67 22.42 12.47
C ILE A 274 -15.18 20.96 12.53
N ALA A 275 -14.41 20.50 11.55
CA ALA A 275 -13.84 19.15 11.58
C ALA A 275 -12.89 18.97 12.76
N ALA A 276 -12.12 20.00 13.11
CA ALA A 276 -11.24 20.02 14.26
C ALA A 276 -11.96 19.93 15.61
N THR A 277 -13.22 20.33 15.71
CA THR A 277 -14.03 20.15 16.94
C THR A 277 -14.41 18.69 17.20
N ILE A 278 -14.49 17.89 16.12
CA ILE A 278 -14.88 16.48 16.20
C ILE A 278 -13.66 15.59 16.41
N ALA A 279 -12.51 15.96 15.83
CA ALA A 279 -11.25 15.23 15.90
C ALA A 279 -10.08 16.23 16.12
N PRO A 280 -9.84 16.69 17.36
CA PRO A 280 -8.81 17.71 17.65
C PRO A 280 -7.40 17.32 17.19
N ASP A 281 -7.06 16.02 17.27
CA ASP A 281 -5.74 15.48 16.91
C ASP A 281 -5.40 15.69 15.42
N ILE A 282 -6.41 15.94 14.60
CA ILE A 282 -6.24 16.22 13.17
C ILE A 282 -5.42 17.51 12.93
N LEU A 283 -5.45 18.46 13.87
CA LEU A 283 -4.66 19.70 13.82
C LEU A 283 -3.14 19.49 13.96
N ASP A 284 -2.73 18.30 14.35
CA ASP A 284 -1.31 17.96 14.51
C ASP A 284 -0.67 17.51 13.18
N SER A 285 -1.48 17.18 12.18
CA SER A 285 -0.96 16.85 10.85
C SER A 285 -0.40 18.09 10.13
N LYS A 286 0.73 17.91 9.48
CA LYS A 286 1.51 18.95 8.77
C LYS A 286 1.82 18.52 7.33
N GLY A 287 0.92 17.73 6.75
CA GLY A 287 1.14 17.18 5.42
C GLY A 287 1.37 18.23 4.33
N ASN A 288 2.07 17.84 3.29
CA ASN A 288 2.54 18.72 2.23
C ASN A 288 2.11 18.22 0.86
N THR A 289 1.55 19.11 0.05
CA THR A 289 1.15 18.83 -1.34
C THR A 289 2.04 19.51 -2.37
N LEU A 290 3.05 20.28 -1.97
CA LEU A 290 3.86 21.13 -2.85
C LEU A 290 3.00 22.08 -3.71
N GLY A 291 1.96 22.65 -3.12
CA GLY A 291 1.08 23.62 -3.77
C GLY A 291 -0.03 23.01 -4.65
N LEU A 292 -0.17 21.69 -4.70
CA LEU A 292 -1.36 21.08 -5.29
C LEU A 292 -2.58 21.45 -4.46
N LYS A 293 -3.65 21.87 -5.15
CA LYS A 293 -4.89 22.32 -4.50
C LYS A 293 -5.58 21.18 -3.76
N GLY A 294 -6.06 21.45 -2.54
CA GLY A 294 -6.85 20.57 -1.72
C GLY A 294 -5.99 19.61 -0.87
N SER A 295 -6.68 18.83 -0.04
CA SER A 295 -6.11 17.90 0.93
C SER A 295 -7.01 16.67 1.02
N LYS A 296 -6.73 15.73 1.94
CA LYS A 296 -7.59 14.57 2.23
C LYS A 296 -9.08 14.94 2.24
N GLY A 297 -9.91 14.12 1.61
CA GLY A 297 -11.36 14.34 1.50
C GLY A 297 -11.75 15.19 0.30
N SER A 298 -10.83 15.85 -0.40
CA SER A 298 -11.12 16.63 -1.61
C SER A 298 -10.82 15.86 -2.89
N ALA A 299 -11.56 16.16 -3.97
CA ALA A 299 -11.32 15.61 -5.30
C ALA A 299 -10.28 16.42 -6.11
N TYR A 300 -9.61 17.39 -5.50
CA TYR A 300 -8.52 18.12 -6.12
C TYR A 300 -7.21 17.33 -6.07
N GLU A 301 -6.24 17.75 -6.90
CA GLU A 301 -4.92 17.09 -7.02
C GLU A 301 -4.27 16.80 -5.66
N GLY A 302 -4.29 17.76 -4.71
CA GLY A 302 -3.72 17.57 -3.38
C GLY A 302 -4.42 16.51 -2.52
N GLY A 303 -5.68 16.17 -2.83
CA GLY A 303 -6.42 15.12 -2.10
C GLY A 303 -6.29 13.74 -2.71
N ILE A 304 -6.03 13.64 -4.02
CA ILE A 304 -6.10 12.36 -4.73
C ILE A 304 -4.82 11.98 -5.49
N ARG A 305 -3.95 12.95 -5.83
CA ARG A 305 -2.64 12.65 -6.43
C ARG A 305 -1.63 12.38 -5.33
N VAL A 306 -1.09 11.18 -5.32
CA VAL A 306 -0.25 10.68 -4.23
C VAL A 306 1.12 10.21 -4.75
N PRO A 307 2.16 10.21 -3.89
CA PRO A 307 3.44 9.63 -4.24
C PRO A 307 3.25 8.13 -4.53
N ALA A 308 3.85 7.66 -5.63
CA ALA A 308 3.75 6.26 -6.01
C ALA A 308 4.95 5.80 -6.85
N VAL A 309 5.35 4.55 -6.63
CA VAL A 309 6.42 3.87 -7.36
C VAL A 309 5.99 2.43 -7.67
N ILE A 310 6.28 1.96 -8.87
CA ILE A 310 6.17 0.54 -9.22
C ILE A 310 7.57 0.04 -9.57
N TYR A 311 7.99 -1.00 -8.87
CA TYR A 311 9.31 -1.58 -9.06
C TYR A 311 9.18 -3.05 -9.46
N TYR A 312 9.88 -3.45 -10.50
CA TYR A 312 10.08 -4.85 -10.88
C TYR A 312 11.40 -4.95 -11.66
N LYS A 313 12.44 -5.41 -10.98
CA LYS A 313 13.80 -5.40 -11.50
C LYS A 313 13.95 -6.18 -12.80
N GLY A 314 14.54 -5.55 -13.81
CA GLY A 314 14.78 -6.18 -15.11
C GLY A 314 13.56 -6.27 -16.02
N ILE A 315 12.36 -5.91 -15.53
CA ILE A 315 11.11 -5.91 -16.32
C ILE A 315 10.60 -4.49 -16.56
N LEU A 316 10.59 -3.65 -15.52
CA LEU A 316 10.23 -2.24 -15.64
C LEU A 316 11.49 -1.39 -15.67
N GLU A 317 11.57 -0.48 -16.63
CA GLU A 317 12.68 0.48 -16.71
C GLU A 317 12.54 1.54 -15.62
N LYS A 318 13.66 1.87 -14.99
CA LYS A 318 13.72 3.00 -14.08
C LYS A 318 13.53 4.30 -14.82
N SER A 319 12.46 4.99 -14.55
CA SER A 319 12.09 6.23 -15.25
C SER A 319 10.94 6.96 -14.55
N LEU A 320 10.68 8.19 -15.02
CA LEU A 320 9.48 8.94 -14.65
C LEU A 320 8.36 8.65 -15.65
N SER A 321 7.29 8.03 -15.20
CA SER A 321 6.10 7.76 -16.00
C SER A 321 5.04 8.85 -15.84
N ASN A 322 4.59 9.40 -16.96
CA ASN A 322 3.41 10.29 -17.02
C ASN A 322 2.11 9.55 -17.34
N GLN A 323 2.12 8.22 -17.22
CA GLN A 323 0.91 7.41 -17.35
C GLN A 323 -0.11 7.81 -16.30
N PHE A 324 -1.34 8.10 -16.73
CA PHE A 324 -2.46 8.19 -15.79
C PHE A 324 -2.72 6.80 -15.22
N PHE A 325 -2.62 6.69 -13.91
CA PHE A 325 -2.81 5.44 -13.20
C PHE A 325 -3.71 5.69 -11.98
N PHE A 326 -4.81 4.98 -11.90
CA PHE A 326 -5.73 5.05 -10.78
C PHE A 326 -5.58 3.81 -9.91
N VAL A 327 -5.89 3.93 -8.63
CA VAL A 327 -5.74 2.83 -7.69
C VAL A 327 -6.52 1.57 -8.10
N ASP A 328 -7.68 1.73 -8.76
CA ASP A 328 -8.45 0.60 -9.31
C ASP A 328 -7.80 -0.04 -10.55
N ASP A 329 -6.80 0.59 -11.17
CA ASP A 329 -5.98 -0.02 -12.24
C ASP A 329 -5.01 -1.07 -11.70
N ILE A 330 -4.68 -1.09 -10.40
CA ILE A 330 -3.70 -2.03 -9.82
C ILE A 330 -4.12 -3.48 -10.05
N LEU A 331 -5.34 -3.85 -9.66
CA LEU A 331 -5.82 -5.24 -9.78
C LEU A 331 -5.76 -5.75 -11.23
N PRO A 332 -6.37 -5.09 -12.24
CA PRO A 332 -6.29 -5.57 -13.62
C PRO A 332 -4.87 -5.49 -14.20
N THR A 333 -4.01 -4.58 -13.72
CA THR A 333 -2.61 -4.50 -14.15
C THR A 333 -1.79 -5.68 -13.59
N LEU A 334 -2.00 -6.06 -12.33
CA LEU A 334 -1.40 -7.28 -11.77
C LEU A 334 -1.89 -8.53 -12.49
N PHE A 335 -3.17 -8.60 -12.87
CA PHE A 335 -3.67 -9.70 -13.70
C PHE A 335 -2.98 -9.76 -15.06
N GLY A 336 -2.69 -8.60 -15.66
CA GLY A 336 -1.88 -8.52 -16.88
C GLY A 336 -0.46 -9.04 -16.68
N ALA A 337 0.19 -8.67 -15.57
CA ALA A 337 1.52 -9.15 -15.21
C ALA A 337 1.58 -10.67 -15.00
N LEU A 338 0.51 -11.24 -14.45
CA LEU A 338 0.38 -12.66 -14.13
C LEU A 338 -0.25 -13.49 -15.27
N CYS A 339 -0.57 -12.87 -16.39
CA CYS A 339 -1.31 -13.51 -17.52
C CYS A 339 -2.64 -14.16 -17.08
N ILE A 340 -3.35 -13.54 -16.12
CA ILE A 340 -4.64 -13.98 -15.63
C ILE A 340 -5.75 -13.24 -16.36
N ASN A 341 -6.78 -13.97 -16.78
CA ASN A 341 -8.01 -13.36 -17.29
C ASN A 341 -9.10 -13.45 -16.22
N PRO A 342 -9.48 -12.34 -15.57
CA PRO A 342 -10.51 -12.37 -14.55
C PRO A 342 -11.89 -12.56 -15.21
N ASN A 343 -12.64 -13.55 -14.77
CA ASN A 343 -14.07 -13.72 -15.10
C ASN A 343 -14.96 -12.71 -14.35
N GLN A 344 -14.57 -11.42 -14.31
CA GLN A 344 -15.31 -10.41 -13.58
C GLN A 344 -15.66 -9.23 -14.50
N ASN A 345 -16.95 -9.13 -14.84
CA ASN A 345 -17.48 -8.12 -15.77
C ASN A 345 -17.58 -6.69 -15.17
N ASN A 346 -17.25 -6.52 -13.88
CA ASN A 346 -17.50 -5.26 -13.16
C ASN A 346 -16.23 -4.44 -12.84
N ILE A 347 -15.05 -4.90 -13.26
CA ILE A 347 -13.79 -4.16 -13.06
C ILE A 347 -13.87 -2.84 -13.84
N THR A 348 -13.66 -1.72 -13.17
CA THR A 348 -13.60 -0.39 -13.79
C THR A 348 -12.19 0.02 -14.14
N GLY A 349 -11.23 -0.48 -13.41
CA GLY A 349 -9.80 -0.28 -13.66
C GLY A 349 -9.36 -0.82 -15.00
N VAL A 350 -8.25 -0.33 -15.48
CA VAL A 350 -7.68 -0.65 -16.79
C VAL A 350 -6.35 -1.37 -16.62
N ASN A 351 -6.18 -2.50 -17.27
CA ASN A 351 -4.89 -3.15 -17.34
C ASN A 351 -3.86 -2.23 -18.06
N ARG A 352 -2.85 -1.80 -17.34
CA ARG A 352 -1.77 -0.93 -17.81
C ARG A 352 -0.46 -1.68 -18.06
N TRP A 353 -0.38 -2.99 -17.78
CA TRP A 353 0.86 -3.73 -17.75
C TRP A 353 1.75 -3.54 -18.99
N ASN A 354 1.19 -3.73 -20.17
CA ASN A 354 1.93 -3.58 -21.43
C ASN A 354 2.43 -2.15 -21.66
N TYR A 355 1.73 -1.13 -21.15
CA TYR A 355 2.14 0.27 -21.26
C TYR A 355 3.24 0.61 -20.25
N LEU A 356 3.23 0.00 -19.05
CA LEU A 356 4.29 0.15 -18.06
C LEU A 356 5.62 -0.45 -18.59
N ILE A 357 5.57 -1.67 -19.17
CA ILE A 357 6.76 -2.33 -19.73
C ILE A 357 7.38 -1.50 -20.85
N LYS A 358 6.56 -0.91 -21.71
CA LYS A 358 7.02 -0.14 -22.87
C LYS A 358 7.27 1.34 -22.55
N ASN A 359 6.97 1.75 -21.32
CA ASN A 359 6.93 3.16 -20.90
C ASN A 359 6.11 4.05 -21.85
N GLU A 360 5.01 3.52 -22.37
CA GLU A 360 4.06 4.20 -23.27
C GLU A 360 2.89 4.78 -22.46
N ILE A 361 2.30 5.87 -22.94
CA ILE A 361 1.13 6.49 -22.31
C ILE A 361 -0.15 5.96 -22.96
N LYS A 362 -0.98 5.26 -22.17
CA LYS A 362 -2.34 4.94 -22.57
C LYS A 362 -3.26 6.09 -22.18
N PRO A 363 -4.10 6.62 -23.10
CA PRO A 363 -5.08 7.62 -22.76
C PRO A 363 -5.96 7.18 -21.57
N PRO A 364 -6.39 8.12 -20.71
CA PRO A 364 -7.36 7.81 -19.68
C PRO A 364 -8.63 7.25 -20.34
N LYS A 365 -9.28 6.29 -19.68
CA LYS A 365 -10.59 5.82 -20.10
C LYS A 365 -11.54 7.02 -20.00
N ASN A 366 -12.31 7.31 -21.04
CA ASN A 366 -13.36 8.32 -20.93
C ASN A 366 -14.28 7.91 -19.77
N VAL A 367 -14.18 8.63 -18.68
CA VAL A 367 -15.11 8.53 -17.56
C VAL A 367 -16.30 9.38 -17.96
N MET A 368 -17.32 8.75 -18.58
CA MET A 368 -18.63 9.36 -18.71
C MET A 368 -19.38 9.20 -17.39
#